data_39fd0e2d28f4c5c107a0e655d46b58a9
#
_entry.id   39fd0e2d28f4c5c107a0e655d46b58a9
#
_cell.length_a   1.000
_cell.length_b   1.000
_cell.length_c   1.000
_cell.angle_alpha   90.00
_cell.angle_beta   90.00
_cell.angle_gamma   90.00
#
_symmetry.space_group_name_H-M   'P 1'
#
loop_
_entity.id
_entity.type
_entity.pdbx_description
1 polymer ?
#
loop_
_entity_poly.entity_id
_entity_poly.type
_entity_poly.pdbx_seq_one_letter_code
_entity_poly.pdbx_strand_id
1 'polypeptide(L)'
;LSDRVAVLRNGQYIGDMKTSETNITEMTNMMVGHAVTLNIVRPEPVNPKPRIEVQGLTVRNEEGIVKMKDVSFTANSGEILGIAGISGCGQKELLEAIAGLQVTEAGTISYVEDDGSKEMLIGKDPLKIAEMGVSLSFVPEDRLGMGLVGNMDLTDNMMLRSFRQGHTPFTNRKPSKQLATDVVENLEVVTPGITTPV
;
A
#
# COMPACT_ATOMS: atom_id res chain seq x y z
N LEU A 1 -24.85 -6.69 20.49
CA LEU A 1 -25.72 -6.94 19.32
C LEU A 1 -25.95 -8.43 19.06
N SER A 2 -25.06 -9.31 19.48
CA SER A 2 -25.20 -10.77 19.38
C SER A 2 -24.89 -11.41 20.72
N ASP A 3 -25.58 -12.54 21.05
CA ASP A 3 -25.38 -13.27 22.29
C ASP A 3 -24.28 -14.32 22.17
N ARG A 4 -24.04 -14.81 20.93
CA ARG A 4 -23.02 -15.81 20.59
C ARG A 4 -22.26 -15.42 19.32
N VAL A 5 -21.00 -15.80 19.27
CA VAL A 5 -20.10 -15.64 18.11
C VAL A 5 -19.59 -17.02 17.71
N ALA A 6 -19.73 -17.37 16.45
CA ALA A 6 -19.11 -18.57 15.86
C ALA A 6 -17.94 -18.16 14.97
N VAL A 7 -16.84 -18.90 15.07
CA VAL A 7 -15.62 -18.63 14.30
C VAL A 7 -15.46 -19.70 13.21
N LEU A 8 -15.28 -19.21 11.98
CA LEU A 8 -14.93 -20.03 10.82
C LEU A 8 -13.51 -19.67 10.36
N ARG A 9 -12.74 -20.66 9.95
CA ARG A 9 -11.41 -20.49 9.38
C ARG A 9 -11.23 -21.45 8.21
N ASN A 10 -10.90 -20.91 7.03
CA ASN A 10 -10.75 -21.69 5.79
C ASN A 10 -11.98 -22.60 5.51
N GLY A 11 -13.20 -22.09 5.76
CA GLY A 11 -14.44 -22.84 5.59
C GLY A 11 -14.75 -23.89 6.67
N GLN A 12 -13.89 -24.04 7.69
CA GLN A 12 -14.09 -24.98 8.78
C GLN A 12 -14.62 -24.27 10.03
N TYR A 13 -15.55 -24.92 10.73
CA TYR A 13 -16.01 -24.47 12.03
C TYR A 13 -14.94 -24.73 13.10
N ILE A 14 -14.48 -23.67 13.76
CA ILE A 14 -13.45 -23.72 14.79
C ILE A 14 -14.05 -23.81 16.20
N GLY A 15 -15.17 -23.14 16.39
CA GLY A 15 -15.87 -23.13 17.68
C GLY A 15 -16.82 -21.95 17.78
N ASP A 16 -17.55 -21.92 18.90
CA ASP A 16 -18.39 -20.78 19.25
C ASP A 16 -18.28 -20.46 20.76
N MET A 17 -18.62 -19.22 21.09
CA MET A 17 -18.57 -18.71 22.46
C MET A 17 -19.64 -17.66 22.70
N LYS A 18 -20.00 -17.43 23.94
CA LYS A 18 -20.85 -16.30 24.27
C LYS A 18 -20.09 -14.99 24.18
N THR A 19 -20.74 -13.97 23.62
CA THR A 19 -20.12 -12.63 23.45
C THR A 19 -19.70 -12.02 24.79
N SER A 20 -20.39 -12.35 25.88
CA SER A 20 -20.09 -11.91 27.26
C SER A 20 -18.86 -12.59 27.87
N GLU A 21 -18.44 -13.72 27.33
CA GLU A 21 -17.36 -14.59 27.89
C GLU A 21 -16.07 -14.51 27.04
N THR A 22 -16.04 -13.72 25.97
CA THR A 22 -14.91 -13.61 25.05
C THR A 22 -14.43 -12.16 24.90
N ASN A 23 -13.29 -12.00 24.25
CA ASN A 23 -12.69 -10.71 23.92
C ASN A 23 -12.11 -10.72 22.48
N ILE A 24 -11.76 -9.53 21.99
CA ILE A 24 -11.25 -9.36 20.62
C ILE A 24 -9.99 -10.20 20.37
N THR A 25 -9.08 -10.28 21.34
CA THR A 25 -7.82 -11.04 21.19
C THR A 25 -8.08 -12.53 21.03
N GLU A 26 -8.99 -13.10 21.83
CA GLU A 26 -9.36 -14.51 21.77
C GLU A 26 -10.03 -14.85 20.43
N MET A 27 -10.98 -14.02 20.00
CA MET A 27 -11.62 -14.18 18.69
C MET A 27 -10.59 -14.10 17.56
N THR A 28 -9.67 -13.12 17.60
CA THR A 28 -8.61 -12.98 16.62
C THR A 28 -7.71 -14.22 16.55
N ASN A 29 -7.28 -14.74 17.70
CA ASN A 29 -6.46 -15.95 17.76
C ASN A 29 -7.18 -17.17 17.16
N MET A 30 -8.47 -17.33 17.41
CA MET A 30 -9.26 -18.40 16.81
C MET A 30 -9.41 -18.24 15.29
N MET A 31 -9.60 -17.01 14.80
CA MET A 31 -9.72 -16.71 13.37
C MET A 31 -8.39 -16.95 12.62
N VAL A 32 -7.26 -16.53 13.19
CA VAL A 32 -5.93 -16.63 12.58
C VAL A 32 -5.31 -18.03 12.84
N GLY A 33 -5.57 -18.63 13.99
CA GLY A 33 -5.06 -19.96 14.35
C GLY A 33 -3.76 -19.97 15.15
N HIS A 34 -3.19 -18.81 15.43
CA HIS A 34 -2.05 -18.60 16.32
C HIS A 34 -2.22 -17.32 17.12
N ALA A 35 -1.42 -17.16 18.17
CA ALA A 35 -1.45 -15.94 18.97
C ALA A 35 -0.98 -14.73 18.13
N VAL A 36 -1.80 -13.70 18.07
CA VAL A 36 -1.51 -12.46 17.35
C VAL A 36 -1.23 -11.36 18.38
N THR A 37 -0.06 -10.74 18.29
CA THR A 37 0.28 -9.56 19.07
C THR A 37 -0.12 -8.32 18.26
N LEU A 38 -1.17 -7.63 18.70
CA LEU A 38 -1.63 -6.39 18.05
C LEU A 38 -0.83 -5.15 18.44
N ASN A 39 -0.01 -5.25 19.51
CA ASN A 39 0.84 -4.16 19.97
C ASN A 39 2.16 -4.15 19.21
N ILE A 40 2.27 -3.25 18.25
CA ILE A 40 3.52 -2.99 17.52
C ILE A 40 4.25 -1.86 18.26
N VAL A 41 5.38 -2.19 18.88
CA VAL A 41 6.28 -1.19 19.48
C VAL A 41 7.08 -0.55 18.36
N ARG A 42 6.89 0.74 18.17
CA ARG A 42 7.59 1.53 17.19
C ARG A 42 8.40 2.63 17.87
N PRO A 43 9.68 2.84 17.49
CA PRO A 43 10.45 3.96 18.02
C PRO A 43 9.84 5.29 17.57
N GLU A 44 9.89 6.29 18.43
CA GLU A 44 9.49 7.65 18.10
C GLU A 44 10.39 8.24 17.00
N PRO A 45 9.84 9.04 16.07
CA PRO A 45 10.63 9.71 15.06
C PRO A 45 11.67 10.65 15.69
N VAL A 46 12.92 10.60 15.23
CA VAL A 46 13.98 11.50 15.68
C VAL A 46 14.06 12.68 14.73
N ASN A 47 13.80 13.90 15.25
CA ASN A 47 13.84 15.16 14.48
C ASN A 47 13.04 15.09 13.16
N PRO A 48 11.73 14.83 13.20
CA PRO A 48 10.92 14.72 12.01
C PRO A 48 10.95 16.03 11.19
N LYS A 49 11.18 15.91 9.88
CA LYS A 49 11.18 17.03 8.95
C LYS A 49 10.09 16.81 7.89
N PRO A 50 9.43 17.86 7.40
CA PRO A 50 8.52 17.74 6.26
C PRO A 50 9.16 17.00 5.08
N ARG A 51 8.41 16.09 4.44
CA ARG A 51 8.81 15.36 3.23
C ARG A 51 7.82 15.53 2.10
N ILE A 52 6.53 15.39 2.40
CA ILE A 52 5.46 15.68 1.42
C ILE A 52 4.56 16.75 2.04
N GLU A 53 4.40 17.84 1.32
CA GLU A 53 3.45 18.88 1.67
C GLU A 53 2.35 18.94 0.61
N VAL A 54 1.12 18.82 1.06
CA VAL A 54 -0.09 18.97 0.24
C VAL A 54 -0.83 20.22 0.71
N GLN A 55 -1.18 21.12 -0.20
CA GLN A 55 -1.85 22.36 0.13
C GLN A 55 -3.02 22.63 -0.83
N GLY A 56 -4.23 22.75 -0.29
CA GLY A 56 -5.44 23.11 -1.03
C GLY A 56 -5.80 22.14 -2.15
N LEU A 57 -5.41 20.87 -2.06
CA LEU A 57 -5.55 19.91 -3.13
C LEU A 57 -7.01 19.60 -3.44
N THR A 58 -7.38 19.80 -4.69
CA THR A 58 -8.70 19.45 -5.22
C THR A 58 -8.52 18.52 -6.42
N VAL A 59 -9.23 17.39 -6.39
CA VAL A 59 -9.15 16.36 -7.43
C VAL A 59 -10.53 15.93 -7.88
N ARG A 60 -10.71 15.76 -9.19
CA ARG A 60 -11.90 15.15 -9.80
C ARG A 60 -11.53 13.79 -10.40
N ASN A 61 -12.51 12.89 -10.41
CA ASN A 61 -12.38 11.65 -11.17
C ASN A 61 -12.63 11.89 -12.68
N GLU A 62 -12.49 10.86 -13.49
CA GLU A 62 -12.71 10.90 -14.95
C GLU A 62 -14.13 11.36 -15.33
N GLU A 63 -15.11 11.15 -14.47
CA GLU A 63 -16.49 11.58 -14.65
C GLU A 63 -16.72 13.06 -14.27
N GLY A 64 -15.67 13.78 -13.85
CA GLY A 64 -15.74 15.18 -13.43
C GLY A 64 -16.30 15.38 -12.01
N ILE A 65 -16.50 14.31 -11.23
CA ILE A 65 -17.00 14.40 -9.85
C ILE A 65 -15.85 14.76 -8.92
N VAL A 66 -16.03 15.77 -8.08
CA VAL A 66 -15.05 16.15 -7.05
C VAL A 66 -14.92 15.02 -6.02
N LYS A 67 -13.76 14.41 -5.93
CA LYS A 67 -13.43 13.36 -4.98
C LYS A 67 -12.72 13.89 -3.73
N MET A 68 -11.95 14.94 -3.91
CA MET A 68 -11.31 15.68 -2.81
C MET A 68 -11.44 17.17 -3.07
N LYS A 69 -11.61 17.93 -2.00
CA LYS A 69 -11.74 19.39 -2.06
C LYS A 69 -10.94 20.04 -0.94
N ASP A 70 -9.99 20.90 -1.31
CA ASP A 70 -9.22 21.75 -0.39
C ASP A 70 -8.49 20.94 0.71
N VAL A 71 -7.85 19.82 0.33
CA VAL A 71 -7.14 18.94 1.25
C VAL A 71 -5.73 19.45 1.48
N SER A 72 -5.35 19.61 2.76
CA SER A 72 -4.01 20.07 3.14
C SER A 72 -3.47 19.22 4.29
N PHE A 73 -2.23 18.77 4.18
CA PHE A 73 -1.51 18.07 5.24
C PHE A 73 0.00 18.04 4.95
N THR A 74 0.78 17.67 5.95
CA THR A 74 2.23 17.43 5.82
C THR A 74 2.55 16.03 6.35
N ALA A 75 3.30 15.26 5.56
CA ALA A 75 3.91 14.02 6.00
C ALA A 75 5.39 14.23 6.28
N ASN A 76 5.87 13.79 7.45
CA ASN A 76 7.23 14.04 7.92
C ASN A 76 8.10 12.78 7.82
N SER A 77 9.42 12.98 7.85
CA SER A 77 10.38 11.86 7.91
C SER A 77 10.21 11.06 9.21
N GLY A 78 10.32 9.73 9.09
CA GLY A 78 10.25 8.81 10.21
C GLY A 78 8.85 8.59 10.80
N GLU A 79 7.82 9.32 10.39
CA GLU A 79 6.43 9.07 10.80
C GLU A 79 5.70 8.10 9.88
N ILE A 80 4.60 7.54 10.36
CA ILE A 80 3.59 6.86 9.54
C ILE A 80 2.32 7.70 9.61
N LEU A 81 2.03 8.43 8.55
CA LEU A 81 0.79 9.18 8.42
C LEU A 81 -0.30 8.25 7.87
N GLY A 82 -1.28 7.91 8.70
CA GLY A 82 -2.46 7.13 8.30
C GLY A 82 -3.57 8.03 7.76
N ILE A 83 -4.13 7.68 6.61
CA ILE A 83 -5.28 8.38 6.02
C ILE A 83 -6.47 7.42 6.04
N ALA A 84 -7.44 7.69 6.91
CA ALA A 84 -8.63 6.89 7.09
C ALA A 84 -9.85 7.52 6.39
N GLY A 85 -10.73 6.67 5.88
CA GLY A 85 -11.99 7.06 5.26
C GLY A 85 -12.79 5.83 4.83
N ILE A 86 -14.05 6.02 4.51
CA ILE A 86 -14.86 4.97 3.88
C ILE A 86 -14.50 4.84 2.39
N SER A 87 -14.83 3.71 1.76
CA SER A 87 -14.59 3.49 0.33
C SER A 87 -15.15 4.64 -0.51
N GLY A 88 -14.37 5.13 -1.46
CA GLY A 88 -14.75 6.24 -2.35
C GLY A 88 -14.58 7.65 -1.79
N CYS A 89 -13.96 7.83 -0.61
CA CYS A 89 -13.71 9.16 -0.01
C CYS A 89 -12.50 9.90 -0.57
N GLY A 90 -11.83 9.37 -1.61
CA GLY A 90 -10.73 10.06 -2.28
C GLY A 90 -9.33 9.61 -1.89
N GLN A 91 -9.16 8.57 -1.05
CA GLN A 91 -7.83 8.06 -0.68
C GLN A 91 -7.05 7.57 -1.92
N LYS A 92 -7.74 6.89 -2.85
CA LYS A 92 -7.14 6.43 -4.10
C LYS A 92 -6.64 7.61 -4.93
N GLU A 93 -7.51 8.59 -5.16
CA GLU A 93 -7.22 9.79 -5.94
C GLU A 93 -6.08 10.62 -5.32
N LEU A 94 -5.99 10.65 -3.98
CA LEU A 94 -4.89 11.31 -3.28
C LEU A 94 -3.54 10.64 -3.56
N LEU A 95 -3.48 9.32 -3.41
CA LEU A 95 -2.25 8.56 -3.67
C LEU A 95 -1.83 8.63 -5.14
N GLU A 96 -2.79 8.54 -6.05
CA GLU A 96 -2.56 8.69 -7.49
C GLU A 96 -2.09 10.12 -7.86
N ALA A 97 -2.63 11.15 -7.19
CA ALA A 97 -2.18 12.53 -7.39
C ALA A 97 -0.72 12.73 -6.92
N ILE A 98 -0.35 12.18 -5.75
CA ILE A 98 1.05 12.21 -5.26
C ILE A 98 1.99 11.46 -6.21
N ALA A 99 1.50 10.39 -6.82
CA ALA A 99 2.25 9.58 -7.80
C ALA A 99 2.39 10.20 -9.18
N GLY A 100 1.67 11.28 -9.47
CA GLY A 100 1.59 11.84 -10.82
C GLY A 100 0.70 11.05 -11.78
N LEU A 101 -0.14 10.15 -11.27
CA LEU A 101 -1.06 9.33 -12.06
C LEU A 101 -2.44 10.00 -12.23
N GLN A 102 -2.76 11.00 -11.41
CA GLN A 102 -4.04 11.70 -11.41
C GLN A 102 -3.84 13.19 -11.68
N VAL A 103 -4.68 13.75 -12.53
CA VAL A 103 -4.69 15.21 -12.79
C VAL A 103 -5.35 15.94 -11.61
N THR A 104 -4.70 16.99 -11.14
CA THR A 104 -5.22 17.84 -10.06
C THR A 104 -5.89 19.09 -10.63
N GLU A 105 -7.03 19.50 -10.05
CA GLU A 105 -7.76 20.71 -10.45
C GLU A 105 -7.16 21.95 -9.81
N ALA A 106 -6.80 21.87 -8.53
CA ALA A 106 -6.24 22.96 -7.76
C ALA A 106 -5.33 22.43 -6.64
N GLY A 107 -4.55 23.34 -6.06
CA GLY A 107 -3.63 23.05 -4.96
C GLY A 107 -2.23 22.68 -5.42
N THR A 108 -1.39 22.29 -4.48
CA THR A 108 0.00 21.91 -4.71
C THR A 108 0.38 20.65 -3.95
N ILE A 109 1.30 19.87 -4.53
CA ILE A 109 1.97 18.75 -3.87
C ILE A 109 3.46 18.98 -4.05
N SER A 110 4.20 19.10 -2.95
CA SER A 110 5.63 19.34 -2.97
C SER A 110 6.39 18.25 -2.22
N TYR A 111 7.50 17.80 -2.78
CA TYR A 111 8.51 17.03 -2.07
C TYR A 111 9.52 17.99 -1.45
N VAL A 112 9.88 17.77 -0.19
CA VAL A 112 10.84 18.58 0.54
C VAL A 112 12.14 17.82 0.71
N GLU A 113 13.21 18.34 0.13
CA GLU A 113 14.56 17.78 0.19
C GLU A 113 15.18 17.94 1.60
N ASP A 114 16.33 17.30 1.83
CA ASP A 114 17.05 17.39 3.10
C ASP A 114 17.55 18.80 3.44
N ASP A 115 17.84 19.58 2.43
CA ASP A 115 18.27 20.99 2.55
C ASP A 115 17.10 21.97 2.74
N GLY A 116 15.86 21.48 2.69
CA GLY A 116 14.62 22.25 2.80
C GLY A 116 14.12 22.85 1.50
N SER A 117 14.78 22.61 0.38
CA SER A 117 14.27 22.98 -0.95
C SER A 117 13.00 22.18 -1.27
N LYS A 118 12.10 22.78 -2.05
CA LYS A 118 10.82 22.17 -2.40
C LYS A 118 10.74 21.94 -3.90
N GLU A 119 10.40 20.71 -4.26
CA GLU A 119 10.13 20.33 -5.63
C GLU A 119 8.64 20.01 -5.84
N MET A 120 8.01 20.66 -6.79
CA MET A 120 6.63 20.42 -7.18
C MET A 120 6.49 19.05 -7.82
N LEU A 121 5.56 18.22 -7.33
CA LEU A 121 5.25 16.91 -7.92
C LEU A 121 4.19 16.98 -9.01
N ILE A 122 3.25 17.94 -8.92
CA ILE A 122 2.17 18.09 -9.89
C ILE A 122 2.72 18.32 -11.29
N GLY A 123 2.23 17.54 -12.26
CA GLY A 123 2.65 17.60 -13.67
C GLY A 123 3.97 16.88 -13.97
N LYS A 124 4.63 16.28 -12.98
CA LYS A 124 5.78 15.41 -13.22
C LYS A 124 5.32 14.01 -13.63
N ASP A 125 6.14 13.38 -14.47
CA ASP A 125 5.99 11.98 -14.82
C ASP A 125 6.23 11.08 -13.59
N PRO A 126 5.44 9.99 -13.40
CA PRO A 126 5.60 9.08 -12.27
C PRO A 126 7.00 8.51 -12.10
N LEU A 127 7.73 8.28 -13.19
CA LEU A 127 9.12 7.81 -13.12
C LEU A 127 10.04 8.86 -12.52
N LYS A 128 9.86 10.14 -12.87
CA LYS A 128 10.63 11.25 -12.28
C LYS A 128 10.32 11.41 -10.79
N ILE A 129 9.07 11.26 -10.40
CA ILE A 129 8.66 11.28 -8.98
C ILE A 129 9.34 10.16 -8.21
N ALA A 130 9.39 8.95 -8.79
CA ALA A 130 10.07 7.81 -8.19
C ALA A 130 11.59 8.01 -8.09
N GLU A 131 12.23 8.64 -9.10
CA GLU A 131 13.66 9.00 -9.11
C GLU A 131 14.01 10.01 -8.01
N MET A 132 13.08 10.88 -7.61
CA MET A 132 13.21 11.80 -6.49
C MET A 132 13.12 11.12 -5.11
N GLY A 133 12.86 9.81 -5.06
CA GLY A 133 12.72 9.03 -3.82
C GLY A 133 11.29 8.89 -3.32
N VAL A 134 10.30 9.46 -4.01
CA VAL A 134 8.87 9.28 -3.69
C VAL A 134 8.40 7.97 -4.32
N SER A 135 8.51 6.89 -3.56
CA SER A 135 8.14 5.55 -4.02
C SER A 135 6.77 5.15 -3.51
N LEU A 136 5.93 4.65 -4.41
CA LEU A 136 4.61 4.10 -4.08
C LEU A 136 4.65 2.58 -4.04
N SER A 137 4.06 2.01 -2.98
CA SER A 137 3.68 0.62 -2.91
C SER A 137 2.15 0.56 -2.94
N PHE A 138 1.60 0.30 -4.11
CA PHE A 138 0.16 0.32 -4.34
C PHE A 138 -0.43 -1.07 -4.16
N VAL A 139 -1.40 -1.21 -3.25
CA VAL A 139 -2.22 -2.42 -3.08
C VAL A 139 -3.66 -2.04 -3.41
N PRO A 140 -4.10 -2.24 -4.66
CA PRO A 140 -5.44 -1.85 -5.10
C PRO A 140 -6.51 -2.79 -4.56
N GLU A 141 -7.77 -2.31 -4.53
CA GLU A 141 -8.93 -3.15 -4.22
C GLU A 141 -9.08 -4.29 -5.25
N ASP A 142 -8.96 -3.96 -6.53
CA ASP A 142 -8.87 -4.96 -7.62
C ASP A 142 -7.42 -5.39 -7.82
N ARG A 143 -7.04 -6.46 -7.14
CA ARG A 143 -5.66 -6.97 -7.17
C ARG A 143 -5.27 -7.54 -8.53
N LEU A 144 -6.19 -8.24 -9.21
CA LEU A 144 -5.91 -8.88 -10.49
C LEU A 144 -5.99 -7.91 -11.67
N GLY A 145 -6.86 -6.91 -11.61
CA GLY A 145 -7.00 -5.92 -12.68
C GLY A 145 -5.96 -4.79 -12.62
N MET A 146 -5.48 -4.43 -11.43
CA MET A 146 -4.60 -3.26 -11.24
C MET A 146 -3.28 -3.56 -10.54
N GLY A 147 -3.21 -4.61 -9.72
CA GLY A 147 -2.05 -4.89 -8.86
C GLY A 147 -1.12 -5.97 -9.40
N LEU A 148 -1.65 -6.89 -10.20
CA LEU A 148 -0.93 -8.05 -10.72
C LEU A 148 -1.25 -8.24 -12.21
N VAL A 149 -0.34 -8.91 -12.91
CA VAL A 149 -0.58 -9.36 -14.28
C VAL A 149 -0.87 -10.86 -14.24
N GLY A 150 -2.14 -11.24 -14.33
CA GLY A 150 -2.62 -12.62 -14.10
C GLY A 150 -2.00 -13.69 -15.01
N ASN A 151 -1.53 -13.31 -16.20
CA ASN A 151 -0.85 -14.23 -17.13
C ASN A 151 0.64 -14.38 -16.86
N MET A 152 1.20 -13.62 -15.94
CA MET A 152 2.59 -13.70 -15.53
C MET A 152 2.75 -14.53 -14.26
N ASP A 153 3.87 -15.23 -14.13
CA ASP A 153 4.22 -15.94 -12.91
C ASP A 153 4.62 -14.97 -11.78
N LEU A 154 4.78 -15.49 -10.56
CA LEU A 154 5.22 -14.71 -9.39
C LEU A 154 6.54 -14.00 -9.65
N THR A 155 7.52 -14.67 -10.29
CA THR A 155 8.83 -14.10 -10.59
C THR A 155 8.71 -12.89 -11.53
N ASP A 156 7.89 -13.00 -12.57
CA ASP A 156 7.69 -11.93 -13.54
C ASP A 156 6.91 -10.75 -12.95
N ASN A 157 5.88 -11.03 -12.13
CA ASN A 157 5.19 -9.98 -11.38
C ASN A 157 6.12 -9.22 -10.43
N MET A 158 7.03 -9.90 -9.71
CA MET A 158 8.05 -9.24 -8.87
C MET A 158 9.03 -8.38 -9.68
N MET A 159 9.23 -8.70 -10.96
CA MET A 159 10.13 -7.98 -11.83
C MET A 159 9.53 -6.69 -12.42
N LEU A 160 8.21 -6.52 -12.43
CA LEU A 160 7.54 -5.36 -13.07
C LEU A 160 8.09 -4.00 -12.64
N ARG A 161 8.56 -3.87 -11.39
CA ARG A 161 9.13 -2.61 -10.86
C ARG A 161 10.64 -2.48 -11.06
N SER A 162 11.34 -3.56 -11.39
CA SER A 162 12.81 -3.61 -11.43
C SER A 162 13.39 -3.96 -12.79
N PHE A 163 12.57 -4.28 -13.80
CA PHE A 163 13.07 -4.75 -15.11
C PHE A 163 13.96 -3.73 -15.84
N ARG A 164 13.82 -2.43 -15.52
CA ARG A 164 14.66 -1.35 -16.07
C ARG A 164 15.94 -1.09 -15.28
N GLN A 165 16.11 -1.73 -14.12
CA GLN A 165 17.27 -1.57 -13.25
C GLN A 165 18.43 -2.43 -13.78
N GLY A 166 19.03 -2.04 -14.89
CA GLY A 166 20.15 -2.77 -15.47
C GLY A 166 20.77 -2.05 -16.66
N HIS A 167 22.05 -2.29 -16.88
CA HIS A 167 22.80 -1.69 -18.00
C HIS A 167 22.96 -2.65 -19.19
N THR A 168 22.26 -3.79 -19.18
CA THR A 168 22.35 -4.81 -20.24
C THR A 168 21.07 -4.85 -21.06
N PRO A 169 21.13 -5.21 -22.37
CA PRO A 169 19.94 -5.39 -23.19
C PRO A 169 19.07 -6.59 -22.76
N PHE A 170 19.56 -7.42 -21.86
CA PHE A 170 18.86 -8.61 -21.37
C PHE A 170 18.36 -8.40 -19.93
N THR A 171 17.13 -8.81 -19.68
CA THR A 171 16.51 -8.76 -18.36
C THR A 171 17.13 -9.79 -17.41
N ASN A 172 17.61 -9.37 -16.24
CA ASN A 172 18.11 -10.26 -15.22
C ASN A 172 16.99 -10.70 -14.28
N ARG A 173 16.52 -11.94 -14.41
CA ARG A 173 15.44 -12.52 -13.57
C ARG A 173 15.92 -13.02 -12.21
N LYS A 174 17.24 -13.11 -11.94
CA LYS A 174 17.76 -13.70 -10.69
C LYS A 174 17.29 -12.97 -9.43
N PRO A 175 17.37 -11.61 -9.34
CA PRO A 175 16.91 -10.90 -8.15
C PRO A 175 15.41 -11.09 -7.90
N SER A 176 14.59 -11.04 -8.96
CA SER A 176 13.14 -11.22 -8.85
C SER A 176 12.76 -12.64 -8.47
N LYS A 177 13.49 -13.64 -8.95
CA LYS A 177 13.32 -15.03 -8.53
C LYS A 177 13.64 -15.21 -7.05
N GLN A 178 14.74 -14.63 -6.57
CA GLN A 178 15.09 -14.67 -5.16
C GLN A 178 14.01 -14.00 -4.31
N LEU A 179 13.59 -12.79 -4.71
CA LEU A 179 12.51 -12.06 -4.02
C LEU A 179 11.21 -12.87 -3.97
N ALA A 180 10.81 -13.52 -5.07
CA ALA A 180 9.61 -14.35 -5.10
C ALA A 180 9.73 -15.55 -4.14
N THR A 181 10.91 -16.18 -4.07
CA THR A 181 11.18 -17.28 -3.13
C THR A 181 11.10 -16.78 -1.69
N ASP A 182 11.79 -15.69 -1.37
CA ASP A 182 11.81 -15.10 -0.02
C ASP A 182 10.41 -14.69 0.46
N VAL A 183 9.59 -14.13 -0.45
CA VAL A 183 8.20 -13.74 -0.14
C VAL A 183 7.34 -14.97 0.13
N VAL A 184 7.46 -16.02 -0.71
CA VAL A 184 6.70 -17.26 -0.50
C VAL A 184 7.04 -17.92 0.83
N GLU A 185 8.33 -17.99 1.17
CA GLU A 185 8.81 -18.62 2.40
C GLU A 185 8.49 -17.79 3.66
N ASN A 186 8.80 -16.49 3.64
CA ASN A 186 8.65 -15.63 4.83
C ASN A 186 7.20 -15.22 5.14
N LEU A 187 6.34 -15.17 4.11
CA LEU A 187 4.93 -14.80 4.26
C LEU A 187 3.99 -16.00 4.15
N GLU A 188 4.53 -17.22 4.12
CA GLU A 188 3.75 -18.47 4.04
C GLU A 188 2.71 -18.45 2.91
N VAL A 189 3.11 -17.94 1.72
CA VAL A 189 2.20 -17.82 0.57
C VAL A 189 1.86 -19.21 0.02
N VAL A 190 0.58 -19.53 0.00
CA VAL A 190 0.09 -20.80 -0.55
C VAL A 190 0.13 -20.75 -2.08
N THR A 191 1.09 -21.42 -2.68
CA THR A 191 1.26 -21.52 -4.14
C THR A 191 1.89 -22.86 -4.51
N PRO A 192 1.61 -23.43 -5.71
CA PRO A 192 2.33 -24.59 -6.22
C PRO A 192 3.80 -24.30 -6.52
N GLY A 193 4.17 -23.02 -6.76
CA GLY A 193 5.53 -22.59 -7.01
C GLY A 193 5.62 -21.18 -7.58
N ILE A 194 6.83 -20.60 -7.55
CA ILE A 194 7.10 -19.22 -8.01
C ILE A 194 6.96 -19.02 -9.53
N THR A 195 6.83 -20.08 -10.28
CA THR A 195 6.61 -20.08 -11.74
C THR A 195 5.14 -20.32 -12.11
N THR A 196 4.25 -20.37 -11.14
CA THR A 196 2.79 -20.48 -11.36
C THR A 196 2.23 -19.10 -11.68
N PRO A 197 1.38 -18.95 -12.71
CA PRO A 197 0.62 -17.72 -12.95
C PRO A 197 -0.23 -17.35 -11.73
N VAL A 198 -0.40 -16.05 -11.49
CA VAL A 198 -1.13 -15.51 -10.32
C VAL A 198 -2.61 -15.32 -10.60
#